data_af89aeaa3748dfe76cf2ba9a78948d58
#
_entry.id   af89aeaa3748dfe76cf2ba9a78948d58
#
_cell.length_a   1.000
_cell.length_b   1.000
_cell.length_c   1.000
_cell.angle_alpha   90.00
_cell.angle_beta   90.00
_cell.angle_gamma   90.00
#
_symmetry.space_group_name_H-M   'P 1'
#
loop_
_entity.id
_entity.type
_entity.pdbx_description
1 polymer ?
#
loop_
_entity_poly.entity_id
_entity_poly.type
_entity_poly.pdbx_seq_one_letter_code
_entity_poly.pdbx_strand_id
1 'polypeptide(L)'
;MTEPAVISTDQLICDLEQLIGMAGSTGQTDELRTVAARIAAMMRNRGLKVDVRPTPGAPIVIGWRGGRQPFTLLLYHHYDTPSPGPWRAWLHDPFQLAERDGMVYGRGVADGKGPLAAHLNAIAALIDAEGELPCGVVVVAEGDYLTGSPYLGPLLADRRALFRADACLASGGDRDASGLPLCYSGVKGLVQIMLRSQEAQTALPAGMAASVPNPLWRLIWALNQIKTDQEEILIGGFYDAIEGPTTEENRVLRTVLADEAGRRSAWQVDQFLFGLTGAPLVRSEVTLPTCNINMLHTEPVSDPPVIPRSAVARLDFQLVPRQRPQAVVDALQAHLAAKGLSDILIERLPGGYPPAQSPIDDPFVRLVSDVGRYIHGQPLTILPRGPFTMPLFYFAEAFGIPVASIGVARPSSAIFGANECIPLPDLVRHGQHLIEVLYACSATTLSA
;
A
#
# COMPACT_ATOMS: atom_id res chain seq x y z
N MET A 1 -15.61 -3.31 37.65
CA MET A 1 -15.75 -3.06 36.19
C MET A 1 -14.49 -2.31 35.80
N THR A 2 -13.65 -2.92 34.98
CA THR A 2 -12.48 -2.24 34.39
C THR A 2 -12.99 -1.11 33.50
N GLU A 3 -12.35 0.04 33.55
CA GLU A 3 -12.67 1.12 32.61
C GLU A 3 -12.41 0.65 31.18
N PRO A 4 -13.25 1.04 30.22
CA PRO A 4 -13.03 0.63 28.83
C PRO A 4 -11.70 1.19 28.32
N ALA A 5 -10.97 0.39 27.56
CA ALA A 5 -9.74 0.85 26.90
C ALA A 5 -10.05 1.97 25.92
N VAL A 6 -9.50 3.15 26.12
CA VAL A 6 -9.74 4.35 25.29
C VAL A 6 -8.42 4.92 24.81
N ILE A 7 -8.36 5.28 23.53
CA ILE A 7 -7.20 5.94 22.93
C ILE A 7 -7.00 7.31 23.57
N SER A 8 -5.82 7.55 24.11
CA SER A 8 -5.41 8.88 24.56
C SER A 8 -5.05 9.75 23.34
N THR A 9 -5.84 10.79 23.09
CA THR A 9 -5.59 11.73 21.99
C THR A 9 -4.25 12.45 22.18
N ASP A 10 -3.92 12.87 23.41
CA ASP A 10 -2.66 13.55 23.69
C ASP A 10 -1.44 12.65 23.43
N GLN A 11 -1.53 11.37 23.82
CA GLN A 11 -0.45 10.42 23.54
C GLN A 11 -0.33 10.13 22.05
N LEU A 12 -1.46 10.04 21.32
CA LEU A 12 -1.45 9.87 19.87
C LEU A 12 -0.79 11.07 19.18
N ILE A 13 -1.11 12.29 19.56
CA ILE A 13 -0.48 13.51 19.04
C ILE A 13 1.04 13.47 19.32
N CYS A 14 1.46 13.17 20.54
CA CYS A 14 2.87 13.06 20.89
C CYS A 14 3.61 12.01 20.02
N ASP A 15 2.98 10.88 19.75
CA ASP A 15 3.56 9.85 18.88
C ASP A 15 3.63 10.30 17.42
N LEU A 16 2.60 11.00 16.94
CA LEU A 16 2.58 11.58 15.61
C LEU A 16 3.68 12.63 15.44
N GLU A 17 3.85 13.54 16.41
CA GLU A 17 4.94 14.52 16.40
C GLU A 17 6.30 13.84 16.26
N GLN A 18 6.53 12.75 16.99
CA GLN A 18 7.79 12.01 16.93
C GLN A 18 8.01 11.31 15.59
N LEU A 19 6.97 10.68 15.01
CA LEU A 19 7.11 9.95 13.77
C LEU A 19 7.12 10.87 12.54
N ILE A 20 6.28 11.90 12.53
CA ILE A 20 6.23 12.88 11.43
C ILE A 20 7.48 13.75 11.45
N GLY A 21 7.99 14.13 12.62
CA GLY A 21 9.23 14.90 12.79
C GLY A 21 10.50 14.22 12.26
N MET A 22 10.39 12.96 11.89
CA MET A 22 11.48 12.24 11.21
C MET A 22 11.11 12.11 9.73
N ALA A 23 11.96 12.55 8.82
CA ALA A 23 11.82 12.26 7.41
C ALA A 23 11.59 10.73 7.21
N GLY A 24 12.20 10.06 6.40
CA GLY A 24 12.00 8.61 6.14
C GLY A 24 11.47 8.44 4.73
N SER A 25 12.02 9.27 3.85
CA SER A 25 11.71 9.22 2.43
C SER A 25 12.24 7.90 1.84
N THR A 26 11.45 7.31 1.00
CA THR A 26 11.79 6.07 0.28
C THR A 26 13.16 6.17 -0.37
N GLY A 27 14.02 5.17 -0.15
CA GLY A 27 15.39 5.14 -0.64
C GLY A 27 16.42 5.90 0.21
N GLN A 28 16.00 6.65 1.23
CA GLN A 28 16.89 7.34 2.17
C GLN A 28 17.17 6.42 3.37
N THR A 29 18.04 5.43 3.16
CA THR A 29 18.25 4.33 4.12
C THR A 29 18.64 4.78 5.53
N ASP A 30 19.44 5.83 5.69
CA ASP A 30 19.88 6.33 7.01
C ASP A 30 18.71 7.02 7.77
N GLU A 31 17.87 7.76 7.06
CA GLU A 31 16.64 8.30 7.63
C GLU A 31 15.73 7.17 8.09
N LEU A 32 15.49 6.18 7.22
CA LEU A 32 14.65 5.02 7.51
C LEU A 32 15.18 4.19 8.68
N ARG A 33 16.49 4.05 8.86
CA ARG A 33 17.08 3.43 10.06
C ARG A 33 16.75 4.19 11.33
N THR A 34 16.75 5.52 11.28
CA THR A 34 16.38 6.37 12.42
C THR A 34 14.91 6.21 12.79
N VAL A 35 14.01 6.20 11.79
CA VAL A 35 12.57 5.94 11.99
C VAL A 35 12.34 4.55 12.58
N ALA A 36 13.00 3.52 12.03
CA ALA A 36 12.91 2.14 12.54
C ALA A 36 13.33 2.04 14.01
N ALA A 37 14.42 2.69 14.40
CA ALA A 37 14.88 2.72 15.79
C ALA A 37 13.85 3.39 16.72
N ARG A 38 13.20 4.46 16.26
CA ARG A 38 12.12 5.12 17.01
C ARG A 38 10.92 4.21 17.18
N ILE A 39 10.44 3.58 16.09
CA ILE A 39 9.32 2.64 16.14
C ILE A 39 9.62 1.49 17.10
N ALA A 40 10.84 0.93 17.05
CA ALA A 40 11.27 -0.12 17.98
C ALA A 40 11.25 0.34 19.45
N ALA A 41 11.66 1.57 19.74
CA ALA A 41 11.58 2.16 21.07
C ALA A 41 10.11 2.35 21.52
N MET A 42 9.26 2.86 20.64
CA MET A 42 7.82 3.01 20.91
C MET A 42 7.15 1.67 21.22
N MET A 43 7.44 0.63 20.47
CA MET A 43 6.93 -0.73 20.72
C MET A 43 7.40 -1.28 22.07
N ARG A 44 8.71 -1.12 22.41
CA ARG A 44 9.26 -1.56 23.71
C ARG A 44 8.62 -0.84 24.89
N ASN A 45 8.44 0.47 24.77
CA ASN A 45 7.81 1.28 25.82
C ASN A 45 6.36 0.88 26.09
N ARG A 46 5.71 0.23 25.11
CA ARG A 46 4.37 -0.35 25.21
C ARG A 46 4.37 -1.83 25.61
N GLY A 47 5.53 -2.34 26.08
CA GLY A 47 5.65 -3.69 26.62
C GLY A 47 5.65 -4.81 25.57
N LEU A 48 5.91 -4.50 24.28
CA LEU A 48 6.17 -5.52 23.27
C LEU A 48 7.62 -5.97 23.34
N LYS A 49 7.87 -7.26 23.10
CA LYS A 49 9.20 -7.74 22.72
C LYS A 49 9.46 -7.29 21.29
N VAL A 50 10.68 -6.83 20.99
CA VAL A 50 11.00 -6.21 19.69
C VAL A 50 12.27 -6.78 19.12
N ASP A 51 12.21 -7.16 17.86
CA ASP A 51 13.33 -7.52 17.01
C ASP A 51 13.44 -6.52 15.84
N VAL A 52 14.64 -6.02 15.58
CA VAL A 52 14.92 -5.12 14.45
C VAL A 52 15.83 -5.86 13.48
N ARG A 53 15.32 -6.17 12.31
CA ARG A 53 16.05 -6.91 11.29
C ARG A 53 16.67 -5.96 10.28
N PRO A 54 18.00 -5.91 10.22
CA PRO A 54 18.67 -5.17 9.18
C PRO A 54 18.41 -5.82 7.83
N THR A 55 18.26 -4.99 6.81
CA THR A 55 18.18 -5.38 5.41
C THR A 55 19.19 -4.58 4.60
N PRO A 56 19.47 -4.91 3.34
CA PRO A 56 20.24 -4.03 2.46
C PRO A 56 19.62 -2.63 2.28
N GLY A 57 18.29 -2.52 2.44
CA GLY A 57 17.55 -1.27 2.46
C GLY A 57 17.21 -0.82 3.89
N ALA A 58 15.93 -0.55 4.13
CA ALA A 58 15.40 -0.13 5.42
C ALA A 58 15.19 -1.35 6.36
N PRO A 59 15.44 -1.23 7.67
CA PRO A 59 15.20 -2.32 8.62
C PRO A 59 13.71 -2.70 8.68
N ILE A 60 13.43 -3.97 8.99
CA ILE A 60 12.08 -4.42 9.34
C ILE A 60 11.99 -4.52 10.86
N VAL A 61 11.02 -3.84 11.46
CA VAL A 61 10.76 -3.87 12.90
C VAL A 61 9.62 -4.82 13.19
N ILE A 62 9.85 -5.80 14.07
CA ILE A 62 8.87 -6.80 14.46
C ILE A 62 8.68 -6.69 15.97
N GLY A 63 7.47 -6.33 16.40
CA GLY A 63 7.08 -6.30 17.81
C GLY A 63 6.05 -7.37 18.09
N TRP A 64 6.13 -8.06 19.24
CA TRP A 64 5.11 -9.05 19.60
C TRP A 64 4.85 -9.10 21.10
N ARG A 65 3.62 -9.47 21.44
CA ARG A 65 3.17 -9.73 22.81
C ARG A 65 2.07 -10.80 22.77
N GLY A 66 2.13 -11.77 23.68
CA GLY A 66 1.04 -12.72 23.90
C GLY A 66 -0.16 -12.04 24.56
N GLY A 67 -1.31 -12.68 24.50
CA GLY A 67 -2.54 -12.26 25.17
C GLY A 67 -3.14 -13.39 26.00
N ARG A 68 -4.30 -13.13 26.61
CA ARG A 68 -5.05 -14.10 27.42
C ARG A 68 -5.50 -15.33 26.62
N GLN A 69 -5.88 -15.09 25.36
CA GLN A 69 -6.33 -16.15 24.46
C GLN A 69 -5.24 -16.52 23.46
N PRO A 70 -5.22 -17.76 22.97
CA PRO A 70 -4.16 -18.27 22.10
C PRO A 70 -4.15 -17.63 20.70
N PHE A 71 -5.25 -16.99 20.26
CA PHE A 71 -5.31 -16.29 18.96
C PHE A 71 -4.25 -15.19 18.88
N THR A 72 -3.61 -15.07 17.75
CA THR A 72 -2.61 -14.02 17.47
C THR A 72 -2.96 -13.27 16.19
N LEU A 73 -3.10 -11.94 16.31
CA LEU A 73 -3.34 -11.05 15.17
C LEU A 73 -2.02 -10.42 14.69
N LEU A 74 -1.71 -10.57 13.42
CA LEU A 74 -0.62 -9.85 12.78
C LEU A 74 -1.14 -8.50 12.27
N LEU A 75 -0.46 -7.42 12.64
CA LEU A 75 -0.70 -6.06 12.17
C LEU A 75 0.43 -5.67 11.22
N TYR A 76 0.09 -5.44 9.96
CA TYR A 76 1.06 -5.02 8.97
C TYR A 76 1.01 -3.51 8.75
N HIS A 77 2.19 -2.87 8.80
CA HIS A 77 2.40 -1.45 8.57
C HIS A 77 3.67 -1.19 7.77
N HIS A 78 3.74 -0.03 7.15
CA HIS A 78 4.98 0.52 6.63
C HIS A 78 5.27 1.88 7.28
N TYR A 79 6.52 2.34 7.18
CA TYR A 79 6.95 3.60 7.75
C TYR A 79 7.74 4.47 6.77
N ASP A 80 8.06 3.96 5.59
CA ASP A 80 8.58 4.77 4.49
C ASP A 80 7.49 5.67 3.92
N THR A 81 7.89 6.83 3.46
CA THR A 81 7.01 7.83 2.88
C THR A 81 7.55 8.30 1.54
N PRO A 82 6.71 8.76 0.60
CA PRO A 82 7.21 9.41 -0.60
C PRO A 82 7.95 10.69 -0.23
N SER A 83 8.88 11.10 -1.10
CA SER A 83 9.51 12.42 -0.97
C SER A 83 8.45 13.51 -0.81
N PRO A 84 8.68 14.54 0.02
CA PRO A 84 7.74 15.65 0.16
C PRO A 84 7.55 16.45 -1.13
N GLY A 85 8.43 16.28 -2.11
CA GLY A 85 8.44 17.10 -3.30
C GLY A 85 8.88 18.54 -3.01
N PRO A 86 8.47 19.53 -3.84
CA PRO A 86 8.83 20.92 -3.63
C PRO A 86 8.23 21.49 -2.34
N TRP A 87 9.06 21.94 -1.41
CA TRP A 87 8.62 22.49 -0.11
C TRP A 87 7.65 23.68 -0.26
N ARG A 88 7.80 24.47 -1.32
CA ARG A 88 6.89 25.60 -1.65
C ARG A 88 5.43 25.17 -1.93
N ALA A 89 5.19 23.87 -2.15
CA ALA A 89 3.84 23.33 -2.34
C ALA A 89 3.14 23.02 -1.01
N TRP A 90 3.89 23.02 0.10
CA TRP A 90 3.38 22.77 1.42
C TRP A 90 3.00 24.06 2.14
N LEU A 91 1.86 24.06 2.84
CA LEU A 91 1.42 25.15 3.71
C LEU A 91 2.19 25.18 5.02
N HIS A 92 2.73 24.04 5.44
CA HIS A 92 3.52 23.84 6.65
C HIS A 92 4.71 22.95 6.32
N ASP A 93 5.71 22.89 7.22
CA ASP A 93 6.81 21.94 7.11
C ASP A 93 6.26 20.50 7.05
N PRO A 94 6.55 19.70 6.00
CA PRO A 94 6.08 18.34 5.86
C PRO A 94 6.50 17.41 7.00
N PHE A 95 7.57 17.75 7.71
CA PHE A 95 8.13 17.00 8.82
C PHE A 95 7.90 17.68 10.19
N GLN A 96 6.92 18.55 10.27
CA GLN A 96 6.41 19.09 11.50
C GLN A 96 4.91 18.87 11.56
N LEU A 97 4.44 18.11 12.57
CA LEU A 97 3.00 17.92 12.75
C LEU A 97 2.35 19.28 12.97
N ALA A 98 1.34 19.61 12.16
CA ALA A 98 0.53 20.80 12.32
C ALA A 98 -0.93 20.39 12.54
N GLU A 99 -1.60 21.03 13.50
CA GLU A 99 -3.03 20.83 13.72
C GLU A 99 -3.78 22.11 13.34
N ARG A 100 -4.83 21.94 12.54
CA ARG A 100 -5.71 23.03 12.15
C ARG A 100 -7.12 22.49 11.87
N ASP A 101 -8.13 23.12 12.47
CA ASP A 101 -9.56 22.82 12.24
C ASP A 101 -9.90 21.32 12.45
N GLY A 102 -9.27 20.65 13.43
CA GLY A 102 -9.44 19.22 13.71
C GLY A 102 -8.75 18.28 12.72
N MET A 103 -8.00 18.83 11.77
CA MET A 103 -7.13 18.10 10.85
C MET A 103 -5.69 18.11 11.34
N VAL A 104 -5.00 17.01 11.18
CA VAL A 104 -3.54 16.92 11.39
C VAL A 104 -2.84 16.79 10.05
N TYR A 105 -1.75 17.53 9.88
CA TYR A 105 -0.98 17.63 8.65
C TYR A 105 0.44 17.15 8.87
N GLY A 106 1.01 16.48 7.89
CA GLY A 106 2.40 16.05 7.86
C GLY A 106 2.61 14.83 6.98
N ARG A 107 3.81 14.66 6.47
CA ARG A 107 4.14 13.55 5.57
C ARG A 107 4.07 12.20 6.30
N GLY A 108 3.19 11.31 5.87
CA GLY A 108 2.95 9.99 6.48
C GLY A 108 1.82 9.98 7.50
N VAL A 109 1.12 11.10 7.72
CA VAL A 109 0.07 11.19 8.74
C VAL A 109 -1.19 10.40 8.35
N ALA A 110 -1.51 10.31 7.06
CA ALA A 110 -2.64 9.55 6.54
C ALA A 110 -2.24 8.14 6.07
N ASP A 111 -0.99 7.97 5.61
CA ASP A 111 -0.49 6.70 5.07
C ASP A 111 0.84 6.30 5.70
N GLY A 112 0.84 5.15 6.35
CA GLY A 112 1.96 4.52 7.03
C GLY A 112 2.11 4.93 8.50
N LYS A 113 2.70 6.08 8.81
CA LYS A 113 3.09 6.48 10.18
C LYS A 113 1.89 6.76 11.09
N GLY A 114 0.86 7.45 10.59
CA GLY A 114 -0.35 7.76 11.37
C GLY A 114 -1.13 6.51 11.79
N PRO A 115 -1.49 5.64 10.87
CA PRO A 115 -2.14 4.36 11.19
C PRO A 115 -1.32 3.47 12.14
N LEU A 116 0.02 3.43 11.98
CA LEU A 116 0.91 2.73 12.91
C LEU A 116 0.83 3.32 14.32
N ALA A 117 0.89 4.65 14.44
CA ALA A 117 0.75 5.34 15.74
C ALA A 117 -0.59 5.02 16.41
N ALA A 118 -1.70 5.05 15.65
CA ALA A 118 -3.03 4.72 16.15
C ALA A 118 -3.11 3.27 16.69
N HIS A 119 -2.55 2.30 15.97
CA HIS A 119 -2.52 0.90 16.41
C HIS A 119 -1.60 0.67 17.62
N LEU A 120 -0.45 1.34 17.70
CA LEU A 120 0.41 1.27 18.88
C LEU A 120 -0.27 1.89 20.11
N ASN A 121 -1.04 2.96 19.95
CA ASN A 121 -1.85 3.54 21.03
C ASN A 121 -3.01 2.62 21.45
N ALA A 122 -3.64 1.90 20.53
CA ALA A 122 -4.65 0.89 20.84
C ALA A 122 -4.08 -0.22 21.73
N ILE A 123 -2.89 -0.73 21.38
CA ILE A 123 -2.19 -1.76 22.16
C ILE A 123 -1.85 -1.21 23.57
N ALA A 124 -1.36 0.03 23.66
CA ALA A 124 -1.06 0.67 24.95
C ALA A 124 -2.32 0.80 25.82
N ALA A 125 -3.42 1.32 25.25
CA ALA A 125 -4.68 1.51 25.97
C ALA A 125 -5.23 0.21 26.57
N LEU A 126 -5.13 -0.91 25.83
CA LEU A 126 -5.52 -2.22 26.35
C LEU A 126 -4.62 -2.68 27.51
N ILE A 127 -3.32 -2.50 27.37
CA ILE A 127 -2.36 -2.89 28.42
C ILE A 127 -2.54 -2.04 29.67
N ASP A 128 -2.76 -0.74 29.50
CA ASP A 128 -2.96 0.18 30.62
C ASP A 128 -4.29 -0.10 31.36
N ALA A 129 -5.35 -0.43 30.63
CA ALA A 129 -6.66 -0.74 31.21
C ALA A 129 -6.73 -2.12 31.87
N GLU A 130 -6.10 -3.15 31.29
CA GLU A 130 -6.29 -4.56 31.68
C GLU A 130 -5.01 -5.28 32.14
N GLY A 131 -3.82 -4.65 31.97
CA GLY A 131 -2.52 -5.26 32.27
C GLY A 131 -2.01 -6.22 31.21
N GLU A 132 -2.90 -6.75 30.36
CA GLU A 132 -2.59 -7.71 29.31
C GLU A 132 -3.48 -7.51 28.07
N LEU A 133 -3.12 -8.12 26.95
CA LEU A 133 -3.93 -8.08 25.74
C LEU A 133 -5.01 -9.16 25.75
N PRO A 134 -6.19 -8.92 25.13
CA PRO A 134 -7.23 -9.93 24.96
C PRO A 134 -6.74 -11.16 24.18
N CYS A 135 -5.98 -10.94 23.10
CA CYS A 135 -5.30 -11.97 22.31
C CYS A 135 -3.88 -11.49 21.92
N GLY A 136 -3.06 -12.41 21.41
CA GLY A 136 -1.69 -12.08 21.00
C GLY A 136 -1.64 -11.11 19.81
N VAL A 137 -0.59 -10.30 19.73
CA VAL A 137 -0.31 -9.43 18.58
C VAL A 137 1.11 -9.63 18.07
N VAL A 138 1.27 -9.54 16.76
CA VAL A 138 2.55 -9.36 16.05
C VAL A 138 2.43 -8.11 15.20
N VAL A 139 3.23 -7.09 15.46
CA VAL A 139 3.28 -5.84 14.69
C VAL A 139 4.49 -5.89 13.78
N VAL A 140 4.27 -5.80 12.48
CA VAL A 140 5.33 -5.73 11.45
C VAL A 140 5.31 -4.34 10.84
N ALA A 141 6.45 -3.65 10.91
CA ALA A 141 6.64 -2.35 10.27
C ALA A 141 7.87 -2.41 9.36
N GLU A 142 7.67 -2.18 8.05
CA GLU A 142 8.75 -2.16 7.06
C GLU A 142 8.95 -0.76 6.46
N GLY A 143 10.15 -0.49 5.94
CA GLY A 143 10.53 0.80 5.38
C GLY A 143 10.88 0.77 3.89
N ASP A 144 10.55 -0.29 3.19
CA ASP A 144 10.76 -0.45 1.75
C ASP A 144 9.46 -0.84 1.01
N TYR A 145 8.30 -0.53 1.59
CA TYR A 145 6.99 -0.81 1.01
C TYR A 145 6.81 -0.12 -0.34
N LEU A 146 7.15 1.16 -0.44
CA LEU A 146 6.98 1.94 -1.67
C LEU A 146 7.93 1.51 -2.80
N THR A 147 8.98 0.74 -2.47
CA THR A 147 9.85 0.10 -3.47
C THR A 147 9.43 -1.33 -3.83
N GLY A 148 8.30 -1.80 -3.26
CA GLY A 148 7.74 -3.12 -3.53
C GLY A 148 8.17 -4.22 -2.56
N SER A 149 8.56 -3.87 -1.33
CA SER A 149 8.86 -4.81 -0.23
C SER A 149 9.88 -5.89 -0.59
N PRO A 150 11.06 -5.54 -1.13
CA PRO A 150 12.00 -6.52 -1.67
C PRO A 150 12.57 -7.47 -0.60
N TYR A 151 12.52 -7.08 0.67
CA TYR A 151 13.17 -7.81 1.77
C TYR A 151 12.20 -8.56 2.69
N LEU A 152 10.91 -8.26 2.64
CA LEU A 152 9.90 -8.87 3.52
C LEU A 152 9.74 -10.37 3.25
N GLY A 153 9.57 -10.77 2.00
CA GLY A 153 9.44 -12.18 1.63
C GLY A 153 10.65 -13.04 2.02
N PRO A 154 11.88 -12.64 1.66
CA PRO A 154 13.10 -13.33 2.10
C PRO A 154 13.24 -13.42 3.62
N LEU A 155 12.95 -12.34 4.36
CA LEU A 155 13.01 -12.36 5.82
C LEU A 155 11.97 -13.32 6.42
N LEU A 156 10.75 -13.32 5.90
CA LEU A 156 9.70 -14.22 6.36
C LEU A 156 10.08 -15.68 6.10
N ALA A 157 10.70 -16.00 4.98
CA ALA A 157 11.18 -17.35 4.67
C ALA A 157 12.28 -17.80 5.65
N ASP A 158 13.20 -16.90 6.04
CA ASP A 158 14.29 -17.19 6.98
C ASP A 158 13.81 -17.25 8.45
N ARG A 159 12.87 -16.42 8.84
CA ARG A 159 12.44 -16.20 10.24
C ARG A 159 10.93 -16.40 10.45
N ARG A 160 10.34 -17.37 9.78
CA ARG A 160 8.90 -17.65 9.78
C ARG A 160 8.26 -17.62 11.18
N ALA A 161 8.96 -18.12 12.19
CA ALA A 161 8.44 -18.20 13.56
C ALA A 161 8.13 -16.82 14.18
N LEU A 162 8.81 -15.74 13.76
CA LEU A 162 8.58 -14.38 14.25
C LEU A 162 7.26 -13.78 13.76
N PHE A 163 6.70 -14.31 12.67
CA PHE A 163 5.50 -13.79 12.01
C PHE A 163 4.28 -14.67 12.19
N ARG A 164 4.38 -15.73 13.05
CA ARG A 164 3.29 -16.67 13.23
C ARG A 164 2.06 -15.97 13.82
N ALA A 165 0.95 -16.09 13.10
CA ALA A 165 -0.32 -15.49 13.47
C ALA A 165 -1.49 -16.34 12.90
N ASP A 166 -2.70 -16.04 13.33
CA ASP A 166 -3.94 -16.71 12.90
C ASP A 166 -4.74 -15.86 11.90
N ALA A 167 -4.47 -14.56 11.82
CA ALA A 167 -5.02 -13.64 10.85
C ALA A 167 -4.08 -12.44 10.66
N CYS A 168 -4.25 -11.71 9.54
CA CYS A 168 -3.48 -10.49 9.26
C CYS A 168 -4.43 -9.32 8.99
N LEU A 169 -4.22 -8.21 9.71
CA LEU A 169 -4.91 -6.94 9.50
C LEU A 169 -3.92 -5.87 9.07
N ALA A 170 -4.23 -5.18 7.99
CA ALA A 170 -3.47 -4.02 7.51
C ALA A 170 -4.30 -2.74 7.61
N SER A 171 -3.61 -1.60 7.58
CA SER A 171 -4.21 -0.27 7.54
C SER A 171 -3.95 0.34 6.18
N GLY A 172 -4.99 0.46 5.37
CA GLY A 172 -4.87 1.05 4.04
C GLY A 172 -6.19 1.05 3.29
N GLY A 173 -6.31 1.99 2.37
CA GLY A 173 -7.51 2.17 1.56
C GLY A 173 -8.34 3.37 1.97
N ASP A 174 -9.50 3.49 1.35
CA ASP A 174 -10.35 4.66 1.31
C ASP A 174 -11.59 4.50 2.21
N ARG A 175 -12.40 5.52 2.22
CA ARG A 175 -13.72 5.56 2.84
C ARG A 175 -14.79 5.59 1.76
N ASP A 176 -15.99 5.14 2.09
CA ASP A 176 -17.16 5.25 1.20
C ASP A 176 -17.69 6.70 1.11
N ALA A 177 -18.69 6.91 0.27
CA ALA A 177 -19.32 8.21 0.07
C ALA A 177 -19.97 8.80 1.35
N SER A 178 -20.26 7.97 2.36
CA SER A 178 -20.78 8.42 3.66
C SER A 178 -19.65 8.79 4.64
N GLY A 179 -18.40 8.55 4.27
CA GLY A 179 -17.22 8.78 5.09
C GLY A 179 -16.89 7.63 6.05
N LEU A 180 -17.53 6.46 5.89
CA LEU A 180 -17.20 5.26 6.66
C LEU A 180 -15.97 4.55 6.06
N PRO A 181 -15.10 3.97 6.89
CA PRO A 181 -14.02 3.12 6.40
C PRO A 181 -14.56 1.97 5.56
N LEU A 182 -13.89 1.66 4.46
CA LEU A 182 -14.12 0.43 3.72
C LEU A 182 -13.28 -0.70 4.33
N CYS A 183 -13.86 -1.89 4.40
CA CYS A 183 -13.14 -3.12 4.74
C CYS A 183 -12.81 -3.86 3.44
N TYR A 184 -11.57 -4.24 3.26
CA TYR A 184 -11.10 -4.96 2.08
C TYR A 184 -10.69 -6.38 2.48
N SER A 185 -11.25 -7.39 1.82
CA SER A 185 -10.86 -8.79 2.05
C SER A 185 -9.61 -9.20 1.27
N GLY A 186 -9.00 -8.26 0.52
CA GLY A 186 -7.79 -8.48 -0.24
C GLY A 186 -7.16 -7.21 -0.76
N VAL A 187 -6.01 -7.37 -1.40
CA VAL A 187 -5.20 -6.29 -1.99
C VAL A 187 -4.62 -6.74 -3.31
N LYS A 188 -4.29 -5.80 -4.19
CA LYS A 188 -3.61 -6.10 -5.47
C LYS A 188 -2.16 -6.51 -5.23
N GLY A 189 -1.61 -7.29 -6.15
CA GLY A 189 -0.19 -7.57 -6.26
C GLY A 189 0.54 -6.47 -7.03
N LEU A 190 1.87 -6.57 -7.07
CA LEU A 190 2.74 -5.59 -7.70
C LEU A 190 3.85 -6.27 -8.50
N VAL A 191 4.14 -5.78 -9.69
CA VAL A 191 5.43 -5.96 -10.36
C VAL A 191 5.87 -4.67 -10.99
N GLN A 192 7.14 -4.32 -10.78
CA GLN A 192 7.77 -3.14 -11.35
C GLN A 192 8.83 -3.55 -12.34
N ILE A 193 8.86 -2.88 -13.49
CA ILE A 193 9.70 -3.23 -14.64
C ILE A 193 10.36 -1.97 -15.18
N MET A 194 11.63 -2.08 -15.52
CA MET A 194 12.33 -1.07 -16.28
C MET A 194 12.53 -1.55 -17.71
N LEU A 195 12.13 -0.73 -18.66
CA LEU A 195 12.39 -0.90 -20.08
C LEU A 195 13.51 0.04 -20.49
N ARG A 196 14.49 -0.47 -21.22
CA ARG A 196 15.60 0.34 -21.74
C ARG A 196 15.80 0.07 -23.21
N SER A 197 15.90 1.15 -24.02
CA SER A 197 16.40 1.13 -25.37
C SER A 197 17.77 1.81 -25.42
N GLN A 198 18.71 1.20 -26.10
CA GLN A 198 20.06 1.74 -26.29
C GLN A 198 20.52 1.52 -27.73
N GLU A 199 20.75 2.59 -28.47
CA GLU A 199 21.07 2.56 -29.90
C GLU A 199 22.52 2.98 -30.19
N ALA A 200 23.14 3.72 -29.29
CA ALA A 200 24.51 4.20 -29.43
C ALA A 200 25.29 4.12 -28.10
N GLN A 201 26.60 4.21 -28.17
CA GLN A 201 27.45 4.25 -26.98
C GLN A 201 27.61 5.66 -26.39
N THR A 202 27.29 6.69 -27.20
CA THR A 202 27.37 8.10 -26.82
C THR A 202 26.22 8.89 -27.41
N ALA A 203 25.96 10.06 -26.85
CA ALA A 203 25.03 11.02 -27.47
C ALA A 203 25.59 11.56 -28.76
N LEU A 204 24.75 11.78 -29.74
CA LEU A 204 25.13 12.24 -31.09
C LEU A 204 24.42 13.54 -31.45
N PRO A 205 24.99 14.37 -32.36
CA PRO A 205 24.33 15.57 -32.85
C PRO A 205 22.93 15.25 -33.43
N ALA A 206 21.94 16.07 -33.12
CA ALA A 206 20.55 15.86 -33.55
C ALA A 206 20.40 15.75 -35.09
N GLY A 207 21.26 16.41 -35.85
CA GLY A 207 21.29 16.33 -37.33
C GLY A 207 21.56 14.91 -37.87
N MET A 208 22.08 13.98 -37.04
CA MET A 208 22.30 12.59 -37.43
C MET A 208 21.04 11.75 -37.33
N ALA A 209 19.90 12.29 -36.93
CA ALA A 209 18.64 11.53 -36.79
C ALA A 209 18.08 10.95 -38.11
N ALA A 210 18.61 11.43 -39.27
CA ALA A 210 18.29 10.82 -40.56
C ALA A 210 19.03 9.50 -40.81
N SER A 211 20.11 9.20 -40.08
CA SER A 211 20.98 8.04 -40.29
C SER A 211 21.19 7.18 -39.04
N VAL A 212 20.84 7.68 -37.88
CA VAL A 212 21.01 6.96 -36.61
C VAL A 212 19.66 6.82 -35.89
N PRO A 213 19.29 5.61 -35.46
CA PRO A 213 18.07 5.40 -34.68
C PRO A 213 18.09 6.22 -33.36
N ASN A 214 16.93 6.70 -32.96
CA ASN A 214 16.77 7.40 -31.68
C ASN A 214 16.13 6.43 -30.66
N PRO A 215 16.80 6.13 -29.54
CA PRO A 215 16.31 5.16 -28.55
C PRO A 215 14.99 5.59 -27.88
N LEU A 216 14.72 6.91 -27.80
CA LEU A 216 13.43 7.35 -27.24
C LEU A 216 12.26 7.00 -28.17
N TRP A 217 12.41 7.17 -29.49
CA TRP A 217 11.41 6.71 -30.44
C TRP A 217 11.23 5.21 -30.39
N ARG A 218 12.33 4.46 -30.31
CA ARG A 218 12.28 2.99 -30.18
C ARG A 218 11.50 2.56 -28.93
N LEU A 219 11.74 3.23 -27.79
CA LEU A 219 11.04 2.97 -26.54
C LEU A 219 9.56 3.36 -26.61
N ILE A 220 9.23 4.50 -27.23
CA ILE A 220 7.82 4.92 -27.46
C ILE A 220 7.07 3.87 -28.29
N TRP A 221 7.69 3.35 -29.34
CA TRP A 221 7.07 2.29 -30.15
C TRP A 221 6.87 1.00 -29.34
N ALA A 222 7.79 0.66 -28.45
CA ALA A 222 7.62 -0.48 -27.54
C ALA A 222 6.47 -0.25 -26.54
N LEU A 223 6.38 0.92 -25.92
CA LEU A 223 5.28 1.27 -25.02
C LEU A 223 3.92 1.21 -25.73
N ASN A 224 3.84 1.64 -26.98
CA ASN A 224 2.61 1.57 -27.79
C ASN A 224 2.19 0.14 -28.15
N GLN A 225 3.07 -0.85 -28.02
CA GLN A 225 2.69 -2.27 -28.15
C GLN A 225 2.20 -2.86 -26.83
N ILE A 226 2.36 -2.19 -25.71
CA ILE A 226 1.98 -2.73 -24.39
C ILE A 226 0.54 -2.39 -24.04
N LYS A 227 0.06 -1.18 -24.42
CA LYS A 227 -1.27 -0.70 -24.04
C LYS A 227 -1.85 0.20 -25.13
N THR A 228 -3.15 0.08 -25.38
CA THR A 228 -3.88 0.94 -26.32
C THR A 228 -4.31 2.26 -25.68
N ASP A 229 -4.78 3.19 -26.52
CA ASP A 229 -5.48 4.41 -26.09
C ASP A 229 -6.87 4.15 -25.45
N GLN A 230 -7.36 2.90 -25.59
CA GLN A 230 -8.57 2.41 -24.90
C GLN A 230 -8.23 1.67 -23.59
N GLU A 231 -7.04 1.89 -23.02
CA GLU A 231 -6.58 1.32 -21.77
C GLU A 231 -6.43 -0.21 -21.77
N GLU A 232 -6.59 -0.89 -22.92
CA GLU A 232 -6.40 -2.32 -23.03
C GLU A 232 -4.92 -2.69 -23.01
N ILE A 233 -4.53 -3.63 -22.17
CA ILE A 233 -3.16 -4.19 -22.11
C ILE A 233 -3.03 -5.27 -23.18
N LEU A 234 -2.14 -5.06 -24.13
CA LEU A 234 -1.97 -5.89 -25.33
C LEU A 234 -1.04 -7.09 -25.13
N ILE A 235 -0.46 -7.26 -23.95
CA ILE A 235 0.48 -8.35 -23.65
C ILE A 235 -0.25 -9.69 -23.80
N GLY A 236 0.21 -10.54 -24.72
CA GLY A 236 -0.40 -11.85 -24.96
C GLY A 236 -0.45 -12.68 -23.67
N GLY A 237 -1.61 -13.29 -23.37
CA GLY A 237 -1.82 -14.09 -22.16
C GLY A 237 -2.01 -13.29 -20.87
N PHE A 238 -1.95 -11.98 -20.91
CA PHE A 238 -2.03 -11.14 -19.68
C PHE A 238 -3.33 -11.33 -18.90
N TYR A 239 -4.44 -11.56 -19.61
CA TYR A 239 -5.76 -11.72 -19.01
C TYR A 239 -6.18 -13.19 -18.78
N ASP A 240 -5.43 -14.18 -19.30
CA ASP A 240 -5.84 -15.58 -19.34
C ASP A 240 -6.08 -16.20 -17.95
N ALA A 241 -5.33 -15.77 -16.94
CA ALA A 241 -5.47 -16.27 -15.58
C ALA A 241 -6.53 -15.52 -14.77
N ILE A 242 -7.11 -14.44 -15.30
CA ILE A 242 -8.00 -13.56 -14.53
C ILE A 242 -9.40 -14.16 -14.48
N GLU A 243 -9.91 -14.33 -13.27
CA GLU A 243 -11.31 -14.70 -13.04
C GLU A 243 -12.14 -13.46 -12.67
N GLY A 244 -13.36 -13.42 -13.17
CA GLY A 244 -14.32 -12.40 -12.79
C GLY A 244 -14.75 -12.53 -11.32
N PRO A 245 -15.33 -11.47 -10.75
CA PRO A 245 -15.85 -11.51 -9.39
C PRO A 245 -16.90 -12.62 -9.20
N THR A 246 -16.89 -13.26 -8.03
CA THR A 246 -17.90 -14.24 -7.63
C THR A 246 -19.31 -13.61 -7.57
N THR A 247 -20.34 -14.43 -7.42
CA THR A 247 -21.74 -13.94 -7.27
C THR A 247 -21.88 -13.03 -6.05
N GLU A 248 -21.21 -13.37 -4.94
CA GLU A 248 -21.26 -12.59 -3.70
C GLU A 248 -20.51 -11.26 -3.85
N GLU A 249 -19.31 -11.28 -4.42
CA GLU A 249 -18.54 -10.07 -4.73
C GLU A 249 -19.32 -9.15 -5.68
N ASN A 250 -19.97 -9.71 -6.70
CA ASN A 250 -20.81 -8.95 -7.63
C ASN A 250 -22.01 -8.27 -6.93
N ARG A 251 -22.58 -8.89 -5.89
CA ARG A 251 -23.68 -8.30 -5.12
C ARG A 251 -23.22 -7.01 -4.44
N VAL A 252 -22.07 -7.06 -3.77
CA VAL A 252 -21.49 -5.88 -3.10
C VAL A 252 -21.10 -4.81 -4.10
N LEU A 253 -20.36 -5.19 -5.16
CA LEU A 253 -19.88 -4.27 -6.18
C LEU A 253 -20.98 -3.53 -6.96
N ARG A 254 -22.24 -3.97 -6.89
CA ARG A 254 -23.38 -3.26 -7.50
C ARG A 254 -23.93 -2.14 -6.63
N THR A 255 -23.65 -2.13 -5.35
CA THR A 255 -24.26 -1.22 -4.38
C THR A 255 -23.30 -0.21 -3.77
N VAL A 256 -21.99 -0.48 -3.84
CA VAL A 256 -20.97 0.40 -3.29
C VAL A 256 -20.79 1.64 -4.16
N LEU A 257 -20.77 2.79 -3.52
CA LEU A 257 -20.51 4.08 -4.16
C LEU A 257 -19.23 4.69 -3.59
N ALA A 258 -18.37 5.16 -4.48
CA ALA A 258 -17.20 5.97 -4.11
C ALA A 258 -17.63 7.42 -3.84
N ASP A 259 -16.84 8.12 -3.06
CA ASP A 259 -16.95 9.60 -2.95
C ASP A 259 -16.40 10.27 -4.23
N GLU A 260 -17.17 10.21 -5.32
CA GLU A 260 -16.74 10.74 -6.61
C GLU A 260 -16.56 12.26 -6.59
N ALA A 261 -17.44 12.96 -5.88
CA ALA A 261 -17.37 14.43 -5.78
C ALA A 261 -16.11 14.85 -5.02
N GLY A 262 -15.84 14.21 -3.88
CA GLY A 262 -14.64 14.44 -3.10
C GLY A 262 -13.38 14.08 -3.88
N ARG A 263 -13.38 12.94 -4.61
CA ARG A 263 -12.25 12.53 -5.47
C ARG A 263 -11.98 13.52 -6.59
N ARG A 264 -13.00 13.94 -7.36
CA ARG A 264 -12.83 14.95 -8.42
C ARG A 264 -12.28 16.26 -7.88
N SER A 265 -12.81 16.73 -6.77
CA SER A 265 -12.35 17.95 -6.11
C SER A 265 -10.91 17.82 -5.60
N ALA A 266 -10.58 16.74 -4.89
CA ALA A 266 -9.25 16.54 -4.31
C ALA A 266 -8.18 16.27 -5.36
N TRP A 267 -8.49 15.51 -6.40
CA TRP A 267 -7.54 15.14 -7.46
C TRP A 267 -7.53 16.12 -8.63
N GLN A 268 -8.44 17.09 -8.64
CA GLN A 268 -8.58 18.10 -9.71
C GLN A 268 -8.74 17.47 -11.11
N VAL A 269 -9.59 16.44 -11.18
CA VAL A 269 -9.93 15.76 -12.43
C VAL A 269 -11.37 16.06 -12.80
N ASP A 270 -11.62 16.35 -14.06
CA ASP A 270 -12.97 16.67 -14.57
C ASP A 270 -13.86 15.41 -14.63
N GLN A 271 -13.25 14.28 -15.05
CA GLN A 271 -13.92 13.01 -15.21
C GLN A 271 -12.99 11.83 -14.96
N PHE A 272 -13.54 10.68 -14.59
CA PHE A 272 -12.80 9.42 -14.55
C PHE A 272 -12.69 8.80 -15.95
N LEU A 273 -11.81 7.82 -16.11
CA LEU A 273 -11.63 7.10 -17.37
C LEU A 273 -12.98 6.60 -17.91
N PHE A 274 -13.21 6.81 -19.21
CA PHE A 274 -14.44 6.43 -19.92
C PHE A 274 -15.73 7.06 -19.35
N GLY A 275 -15.63 8.10 -18.53
CA GLY A 275 -16.78 8.70 -17.85
C GLY A 275 -17.43 7.76 -16.84
N LEU A 276 -16.69 6.76 -16.32
CA LEU A 276 -17.21 5.82 -15.34
C LEU A 276 -17.66 6.55 -14.07
N THR A 277 -18.80 6.14 -13.54
CA THR A 277 -19.37 6.65 -12.28
C THR A 277 -20.05 5.49 -11.51
N GLY A 278 -20.34 5.71 -10.23
CA GLY A 278 -21.07 4.75 -9.39
C GLY A 278 -20.39 3.39 -9.27
N ALA A 279 -21.19 2.36 -9.23
CA ALA A 279 -20.72 0.99 -9.10
C ALA A 279 -19.75 0.52 -10.21
N PRO A 280 -19.91 0.89 -11.50
CA PRO A 280 -18.93 0.62 -12.54
C PRO A 280 -17.53 1.18 -12.26
N LEU A 281 -17.42 2.39 -11.69
CA LEU A 281 -16.13 2.97 -11.29
C LEU A 281 -15.46 2.12 -10.21
N VAL A 282 -16.15 1.86 -9.10
CA VAL A 282 -15.62 1.01 -8.01
C VAL A 282 -15.25 -0.37 -8.53
N ARG A 283 -16.11 -0.96 -9.38
CA ARG A 283 -15.85 -2.26 -9.97
C ARG A 283 -14.55 -2.27 -10.78
N SER A 284 -14.31 -1.27 -11.64
CA SER A 284 -13.09 -1.20 -12.45
C SER A 284 -11.84 -1.10 -11.57
N GLU A 285 -11.88 -0.24 -10.55
CA GLU A 285 -10.77 -0.05 -9.61
C GLU A 285 -10.42 -1.35 -8.86
N VAL A 286 -11.44 -2.10 -8.43
CA VAL A 286 -11.31 -3.28 -7.59
C VAL A 286 -10.95 -4.53 -8.39
N THR A 287 -11.47 -4.69 -9.62
CA THR A 287 -11.38 -5.97 -10.36
C THR A 287 -10.39 -5.99 -11.51
N LEU A 288 -9.98 -4.83 -12.03
CA LEU A 288 -9.08 -4.79 -13.17
C LEU A 288 -7.62 -4.67 -12.75
N PRO A 289 -6.71 -5.40 -13.42
CA PRO A 289 -5.28 -5.12 -13.31
C PRO A 289 -4.97 -3.79 -14.02
N THR A 290 -3.84 -3.18 -13.67
CA THR A 290 -3.40 -1.94 -14.31
C THR A 290 -1.98 -2.05 -14.84
N CYS A 291 -1.68 -1.26 -15.86
CA CYS A 291 -0.34 -0.96 -16.34
C CYS A 291 -0.16 0.55 -16.36
N ASN A 292 0.80 1.04 -15.60
CA ASN A 292 1.08 2.47 -15.46
C ASN A 292 2.53 2.75 -15.82
N ILE A 293 2.79 3.92 -16.46
CA ILE A 293 4.13 4.45 -16.70
C ILE A 293 4.37 5.53 -15.65
N ASN A 294 5.31 5.29 -14.74
CA ASN A 294 5.62 6.26 -13.69
C ASN A 294 6.91 7.06 -13.94
N MET A 295 7.70 6.68 -14.93
CA MET A 295 8.92 7.40 -15.32
C MET A 295 9.23 7.18 -16.79
N LEU A 296 9.66 8.24 -17.48
CA LEU A 296 10.22 8.20 -18.81
C LEU A 296 11.32 9.26 -18.92
N HIS A 297 12.54 8.84 -19.25
CA HIS A 297 13.67 9.78 -19.42
C HIS A 297 14.71 9.27 -20.40
N THR A 298 15.62 10.15 -20.79
CA THR A 298 16.79 9.85 -21.64
C THR A 298 18.08 9.93 -20.85
N GLU A 299 19.11 9.23 -21.33
CA GLU A 299 20.46 9.26 -20.76
C GLU A 299 21.50 9.64 -21.84
N PRO A 300 22.24 10.73 -21.64
CA PRO A 300 22.03 11.73 -20.59
C PRO A 300 20.76 12.56 -20.82
N VAL A 301 20.23 13.13 -19.74
CA VAL A 301 19.34 14.26 -19.86
C VAL A 301 20.19 15.42 -20.34
N SER A 302 20.00 15.91 -21.57
CA SER A 302 20.87 16.93 -22.15
C SER A 302 20.10 18.14 -22.71
N ASP A 303 20.69 19.26 -22.51
CA ASP A 303 20.45 20.55 -23.11
C ASP A 303 21.80 21.06 -23.64
N PRO A 304 22.16 20.94 -24.87
CA PRO A 304 21.47 21.12 -26.11
C PRO A 304 20.83 19.85 -26.70
N PRO A 305 20.00 20.00 -27.80
CA PRO A 305 19.33 18.88 -28.43
C PRO A 305 20.32 17.88 -29.06
N VAL A 306 20.22 16.62 -28.66
CA VAL A 306 21.03 15.50 -29.16
C VAL A 306 20.17 14.29 -29.44
N ILE A 307 20.68 13.29 -30.15
CA ILE A 307 20.17 11.92 -30.08
C ILE A 307 20.76 11.31 -28.80
N PRO A 308 19.96 10.95 -27.79
CA PRO A 308 20.50 10.39 -26.54
C PRO A 308 21.13 9.01 -26.77
N ARG A 309 21.99 8.58 -25.86
CA ARG A 309 22.59 7.25 -25.90
C ARG A 309 21.55 6.16 -25.62
N SER A 310 20.69 6.38 -24.63
CA SER A 310 19.62 5.45 -24.25
C SER A 310 18.39 6.21 -23.77
N ALA A 311 17.28 5.48 -23.74
CA ALA A 311 16.02 5.93 -23.13
C ALA A 311 15.49 4.85 -22.18
N VAL A 312 14.88 5.28 -21.09
CA VAL A 312 14.40 4.40 -20.01
C VAL A 312 12.96 4.75 -19.67
N ALA A 313 12.13 3.72 -19.52
CA ALA A 313 10.79 3.82 -18.95
C ALA A 313 10.66 2.89 -17.76
N ARG A 314 10.00 3.35 -16.70
CA ARG A 314 9.62 2.50 -15.56
C ARG A 314 8.12 2.31 -15.57
N LEU A 315 7.71 1.06 -15.52
CA LEU A 315 6.31 0.63 -15.47
C LEU A 315 6.02 -0.07 -14.16
N ASP A 316 4.80 0.06 -13.68
CA ASP A 316 4.23 -0.79 -12.66
C ASP A 316 2.95 -1.46 -13.16
N PHE A 317 2.80 -2.73 -12.80
CA PHE A 317 1.58 -3.47 -13.01
C PHE A 317 0.99 -3.81 -11.64
N GLN A 318 -0.27 -3.42 -11.44
CA GLN A 318 -1.03 -3.86 -10.27
C GLN A 318 -1.84 -5.08 -10.65
N LEU A 319 -1.58 -6.19 -9.95
CA LEU A 319 -2.04 -7.52 -10.30
C LEU A 319 -3.31 -7.89 -9.53
N VAL A 320 -4.19 -8.65 -10.18
CA VAL A 320 -5.40 -9.22 -9.57
C VAL A 320 -5.22 -10.73 -9.35
N PRO A 321 -6.11 -11.39 -8.58
CA PRO A 321 -5.96 -12.81 -8.24
C PRO A 321 -5.57 -13.70 -9.41
N ARG A 322 -4.72 -14.69 -9.10
CA ARG A 322 -4.08 -15.65 -10.00
C ARG A 322 -2.97 -15.09 -10.89
N GLN A 323 -2.85 -13.78 -11.08
CA GLN A 323 -1.68 -13.22 -11.75
C GLN A 323 -0.43 -13.39 -10.88
N ARG A 324 0.71 -13.64 -11.51
CA ARG A 324 2.01 -13.80 -10.86
C ARG A 324 3.02 -12.81 -11.46
N PRO A 325 3.82 -12.11 -10.65
CA PRO A 325 4.77 -11.11 -11.13
C PRO A 325 5.69 -11.62 -12.24
N GLN A 326 6.27 -12.82 -12.07
CA GLN A 326 7.19 -13.36 -13.06
C GLN A 326 6.49 -13.72 -14.38
N ALA A 327 5.27 -14.25 -14.33
CA ALA A 327 4.51 -14.58 -15.54
C ALA A 327 4.22 -13.31 -16.40
N VAL A 328 3.98 -12.16 -15.76
CA VAL A 328 3.79 -10.89 -16.48
C VAL A 328 5.08 -10.45 -17.16
N VAL A 329 6.23 -10.59 -16.51
CA VAL A 329 7.54 -10.26 -17.11
C VAL A 329 7.83 -11.15 -18.31
N ASP A 330 7.63 -12.47 -18.17
CA ASP A 330 7.87 -13.45 -19.22
C ASP A 330 6.93 -13.20 -20.42
N ALA A 331 5.66 -12.92 -20.17
CA ALA A 331 4.68 -12.59 -21.20
C ALA A 331 5.04 -11.27 -21.93
N LEU A 332 5.46 -10.25 -21.21
CA LEU A 332 5.91 -8.97 -21.80
C LEU A 332 7.13 -9.20 -22.70
N GLN A 333 8.11 -9.98 -22.24
CA GLN A 333 9.30 -10.29 -23.02
C GLN A 333 8.96 -11.01 -24.33
N ALA A 334 8.11 -12.04 -24.26
CA ALA A 334 7.64 -12.77 -25.41
C ALA A 334 6.84 -11.88 -26.38
N HIS A 335 5.98 -11.00 -25.82
CA HIS A 335 5.17 -10.07 -26.59
C HIS A 335 6.02 -9.08 -27.38
N LEU A 336 6.97 -8.40 -26.74
CA LEU A 336 7.85 -7.44 -27.42
C LEU A 336 8.74 -8.13 -28.46
N ALA A 337 9.24 -9.32 -28.17
CA ALA A 337 10.00 -10.11 -29.14
C ALA A 337 9.16 -10.45 -30.39
N ALA A 338 7.92 -10.87 -30.23
CA ALA A 338 6.98 -11.17 -31.31
C ALA A 338 6.65 -9.92 -32.18
N LYS A 339 6.79 -8.72 -31.60
CA LYS A 339 6.62 -7.41 -32.28
C LYS A 339 7.92 -6.90 -32.91
N GLY A 340 9.01 -7.67 -32.93
CA GLY A 340 10.30 -7.25 -33.46
C GLY A 340 11.04 -6.21 -32.58
N LEU A 341 10.77 -6.25 -31.28
CA LEU A 341 11.31 -5.33 -30.28
C LEU A 341 12.16 -6.08 -29.22
N SER A 342 12.84 -7.16 -29.65
CA SER A 342 13.71 -7.98 -28.79
C SER A 342 14.97 -7.27 -28.30
N ASP A 343 15.29 -6.12 -28.87
CA ASP A 343 16.37 -5.21 -28.49
C ASP A 343 16.01 -4.33 -27.27
N ILE A 344 14.74 -4.25 -26.91
CA ILE A 344 14.33 -3.57 -25.66
C ILE A 344 14.72 -4.46 -24.48
N LEU A 345 15.60 -3.95 -23.64
CA LEU A 345 16.02 -4.61 -22.40
C LEU A 345 14.90 -4.48 -21.38
N ILE A 346 14.51 -5.60 -20.80
CA ILE A 346 13.48 -5.70 -19.77
C ILE A 346 14.16 -6.13 -18.48
N GLU A 347 14.10 -5.27 -17.47
CA GLU A 347 14.63 -5.54 -16.15
C GLU A 347 13.47 -5.53 -15.14
N ARG A 348 13.25 -6.65 -14.45
CA ARG A 348 12.37 -6.69 -13.30
C ARG A 348 13.07 -6.03 -12.12
N LEU A 349 12.45 -4.99 -11.56
CA LEU A 349 12.97 -4.33 -10.36
C LEU A 349 12.82 -5.24 -9.12
N PRO A 350 13.70 -5.07 -8.12
CA PRO A 350 13.59 -5.81 -6.86
C PRO A 350 12.21 -5.63 -6.20
N GLY A 351 11.76 -6.66 -5.50
CA GLY A 351 10.45 -6.65 -4.85
C GLY A 351 9.31 -7.08 -5.77
N GLY A 352 8.11 -6.61 -5.42
CA GLY A 352 6.86 -7.04 -6.04
C GLY A 352 6.39 -8.40 -5.51
N TYR A 353 5.10 -8.60 -5.50
CA TYR A 353 4.43 -9.73 -4.88
C TYR A 353 3.11 -10.04 -5.59
N PRO A 354 2.62 -11.28 -5.52
CA PRO A 354 1.28 -11.61 -5.98
C PRO A 354 0.19 -10.90 -5.18
N PRO A 355 -1.04 -10.80 -5.70
CA PRO A 355 -2.19 -10.34 -4.94
C PRO A 355 -2.51 -11.28 -3.78
N ALA A 356 -3.10 -10.73 -2.70
CA ALA A 356 -3.65 -11.49 -1.59
C ALA A 356 -5.16 -11.27 -1.52
N GLN A 357 -5.91 -12.32 -1.26
CA GLN A 357 -7.36 -12.22 -1.10
C GLN A 357 -7.90 -13.33 -0.21
N SER A 358 -8.72 -12.97 0.76
CA SER A 358 -9.60 -13.86 1.52
C SER A 358 -10.99 -13.84 0.89
N PRO A 359 -11.83 -14.87 1.09
CA PRO A 359 -13.24 -14.78 0.75
C PRO A 359 -13.92 -13.61 1.47
N ILE A 360 -14.87 -12.93 0.82
CA ILE A 360 -15.58 -11.80 1.46
C ILE A 360 -16.48 -12.24 2.62
N ASP A 361 -16.77 -13.52 2.71
CA ASP A 361 -17.53 -14.16 3.78
C ASP A 361 -16.64 -14.89 4.81
N ASP A 362 -15.32 -14.74 4.71
CA ASP A 362 -14.38 -15.26 5.70
C ASP A 362 -14.75 -14.76 7.11
N PRO A 363 -14.75 -15.64 8.13
CA PRO A 363 -15.14 -15.27 9.49
C PRO A 363 -14.32 -14.11 10.08
N PHE A 364 -13.02 -14.04 9.79
CA PHE A 364 -12.18 -12.94 10.27
C PHE A 364 -12.51 -11.61 9.54
N VAL A 365 -12.70 -11.64 8.22
CA VAL A 365 -13.09 -10.46 7.44
C VAL A 365 -14.44 -9.90 7.92
N ARG A 366 -15.41 -10.78 8.16
CA ARG A 366 -16.71 -10.39 8.73
C ARG A 366 -16.58 -9.82 10.13
N LEU A 367 -15.77 -10.44 11.00
CA LEU A 367 -15.48 -9.93 12.33
C LEU A 367 -14.94 -8.49 12.27
N VAL A 368 -13.93 -8.25 11.41
CA VAL A 368 -13.36 -6.90 11.21
C VAL A 368 -14.41 -5.90 10.74
N SER A 369 -15.32 -6.29 9.85
CA SER A 369 -16.43 -5.44 9.40
C SER A 369 -17.45 -5.20 10.52
N ASP A 370 -17.87 -6.25 11.22
CA ASP A 370 -18.97 -6.22 12.19
C ASP A 370 -18.68 -5.37 13.42
N VAL A 371 -17.43 -5.35 13.90
CA VAL A 371 -17.01 -4.49 15.01
C VAL A 371 -17.15 -3.00 14.68
N GLY A 372 -17.23 -2.63 13.40
CA GLY A 372 -17.54 -1.28 12.96
C GLY A 372 -18.84 -0.74 13.58
N ARG A 373 -19.78 -1.60 13.99
CA ARG A 373 -21.03 -1.20 14.68
C ARG A 373 -20.77 -0.45 15.99
N TYR A 374 -19.73 -0.83 16.71
CA TYR A 374 -19.40 -0.20 18.00
C TYR A 374 -18.78 1.19 17.82
N ILE A 375 -18.06 1.41 16.70
CA ILE A 375 -17.32 2.64 16.44
C ILE A 375 -18.11 3.60 15.54
N HIS A 376 -18.84 3.06 14.55
CA HIS A 376 -19.50 3.83 13.50
C HIS A 376 -21.02 3.66 13.45
N GLY A 377 -21.61 2.86 14.37
CA GLY A 377 -23.05 2.59 14.45
C GLY A 377 -23.56 1.56 13.43
N GLN A 378 -22.70 1.10 12.52
CA GLN A 378 -23.02 0.07 11.54
C GLN A 378 -21.77 -0.71 11.11
N PRO A 379 -21.92 -1.93 10.55
CA PRO A 379 -20.80 -2.69 10.03
C PRO A 379 -20.18 -1.96 8.83
N LEU A 380 -18.88 -2.21 8.60
CA LEU A 380 -18.20 -1.66 7.44
C LEU A 380 -18.62 -2.41 6.17
N THR A 381 -18.64 -1.72 5.04
CA THR A 381 -18.83 -2.37 3.74
C THR A 381 -17.58 -3.16 3.37
N ILE A 382 -17.74 -4.47 3.08
CA ILE A 382 -16.66 -5.34 2.65
C ILE A 382 -16.53 -5.29 1.14
N LEU A 383 -15.36 -4.88 0.63
CA LEU A 383 -14.99 -5.01 -0.78
C LEU A 383 -14.03 -6.19 -0.97
N PRO A 384 -14.09 -6.89 -2.12
CA PRO A 384 -13.25 -8.07 -2.36
C PRO A 384 -11.75 -7.74 -2.39
N ARG A 385 -11.38 -6.51 -2.77
CA ARG A 385 -9.98 -6.03 -2.68
C ARG A 385 -9.89 -4.52 -2.74
N GLY A 386 -8.81 -3.99 -2.18
CA GLY A 386 -8.46 -2.58 -2.32
C GLY A 386 -7.91 -2.27 -3.71
N PRO A 387 -8.12 -1.05 -4.24
CA PRO A 387 -7.50 -0.58 -5.49
C PRO A 387 -6.01 -0.21 -5.31
N PHE A 388 -5.36 -0.80 -4.33
CA PHE A 388 -3.95 -0.56 -3.96
C PHE A 388 -3.22 -1.88 -3.73
N THR A 389 -1.91 -1.83 -3.67
CA THR A 389 -1.04 -2.99 -3.48
C THR A 389 -0.53 -3.06 -2.05
N MET A 390 -0.44 -4.27 -1.49
CA MET A 390 0.26 -4.55 -0.22
C MET A 390 0.85 -5.95 -0.23
N PRO A 391 1.97 -6.21 0.47
CA PRO A 391 2.66 -7.49 0.46
C PRO A 391 2.01 -8.55 1.37
N LEU A 392 0.68 -8.48 1.56
CA LEU A 392 -0.07 -9.39 2.43
C LEU A 392 -0.03 -10.84 1.95
N PHE A 393 0.28 -11.05 0.65
CA PHE A 393 0.52 -12.36 0.07
C PHE A 393 1.53 -13.18 0.88
N TYR A 394 2.60 -12.56 1.35
CA TYR A 394 3.63 -13.27 2.09
C TYR A 394 3.11 -13.90 3.38
N PHE A 395 2.19 -13.24 4.09
CA PHE A 395 1.58 -13.78 5.31
C PHE A 395 0.50 -14.81 4.98
N ALA A 396 -0.39 -14.49 4.04
CA ALA A 396 -1.45 -15.41 3.61
C ALA A 396 -0.87 -16.74 3.09
N GLU A 397 0.12 -16.71 2.21
CA GLU A 397 0.75 -17.91 1.62
C GLU A 397 1.56 -18.69 2.66
N ALA A 398 2.37 -17.99 3.48
CA ALA A 398 3.23 -18.66 4.44
C ALA A 398 2.46 -19.38 5.56
N PHE A 399 1.32 -18.84 6.00
CA PHE A 399 0.60 -19.35 7.17
C PHE A 399 -0.79 -19.89 6.83
N GLY A 400 -1.29 -19.69 5.63
CA GLY A 400 -2.66 -20.06 5.24
C GLY A 400 -3.72 -19.25 5.99
N ILE A 401 -3.41 -18.00 6.36
CA ILE A 401 -4.26 -17.17 7.21
C ILE A 401 -5.06 -16.15 6.40
N PRO A 402 -6.27 -15.77 6.87
CA PRO A 402 -7.03 -14.71 6.26
C PRO A 402 -6.34 -13.35 6.42
N VAL A 403 -6.56 -12.49 5.43
CA VAL A 403 -6.07 -11.11 5.39
C VAL A 403 -7.23 -10.14 5.24
N ALA A 404 -7.14 -8.99 5.90
CA ALA A 404 -8.05 -7.88 5.74
C ALA A 404 -7.30 -6.55 5.80
N SER A 405 -7.87 -5.50 5.21
CA SER A 405 -7.39 -4.12 5.35
C SER A 405 -8.54 -3.17 5.65
N ILE A 406 -8.32 -2.16 6.49
CA ILE A 406 -9.30 -1.13 6.83
C ILE A 406 -8.89 0.19 6.21
N GLY A 407 -9.81 0.86 5.51
CA GLY A 407 -9.63 2.19 4.96
C GLY A 407 -9.40 3.24 6.05
N VAL A 408 -8.38 4.06 5.85
CA VAL A 408 -7.99 5.13 6.78
C VAL A 408 -8.13 6.49 6.13
N ALA A 409 -7.58 6.63 4.94
CA ALA A 409 -7.49 7.88 4.21
C ALA A 409 -8.85 8.34 3.63
N ARG A 410 -8.88 9.59 3.22
CA ARG A 410 -9.95 10.20 2.43
C ARG A 410 -9.37 10.68 1.11
N PRO A 411 -10.18 10.92 0.08
CA PRO A 411 -9.69 11.55 -1.15
C PRO A 411 -8.93 12.86 -0.88
N SER A 412 -9.39 13.64 0.10
CA SER A 412 -8.76 14.89 0.55
C SER A 412 -7.49 14.72 1.37
N SER A 413 -7.11 13.49 1.75
CA SER A 413 -5.90 13.24 2.53
C SER A 413 -4.61 13.52 1.76
N ALA A 414 -4.66 13.72 0.44
CA ALA A 414 -3.53 14.07 -0.41
C ALA A 414 -2.33 13.12 -0.23
N ILE A 415 -2.57 11.82 -0.04
CA ILE A 415 -1.52 10.79 0.01
C ILE A 415 -0.65 10.95 -1.26
N PHE A 416 0.67 10.90 -1.12
CA PHE A 416 1.68 11.19 -2.16
C PHE A 416 1.77 12.66 -2.60
N GLY A 417 0.79 13.50 -2.30
CA GLY A 417 0.78 14.94 -2.59
C GLY A 417 1.40 15.80 -1.47
N ALA A 418 1.46 17.11 -1.70
CA ALA A 418 1.74 18.08 -0.65
C ALA A 418 0.50 18.28 0.24
N ASN A 419 0.72 18.73 1.47
CA ASN A 419 -0.33 18.95 2.48
C ASN A 419 -1.10 17.68 2.85
N GLU A 420 -0.41 16.54 2.88
CA GLU A 420 -1.00 15.30 3.38
C GLU A 420 -1.61 15.52 4.76
N CYS A 421 -2.86 15.09 4.93
CA CYS A 421 -3.62 15.36 6.14
C CYS A 421 -4.70 14.31 6.40
N ILE A 422 -5.18 14.26 7.66
CA ILE A 422 -6.28 13.41 8.08
C ILE A 422 -7.02 14.07 9.26
N PRO A 423 -8.34 13.90 9.40
CA PRO A 423 -9.02 14.27 10.63
C PRO A 423 -8.46 13.47 11.81
N LEU A 424 -8.00 14.13 12.86
CA LEU A 424 -7.49 13.46 14.07
C LEU A 424 -8.50 12.44 14.66
N PRO A 425 -9.81 12.76 14.73
CA PRO A 425 -10.81 11.78 15.16
C PRO A 425 -10.86 10.50 14.32
N ASP A 426 -10.47 10.54 13.03
CA ASP A 426 -10.45 9.34 12.20
C ASP A 426 -9.31 8.39 12.59
N LEU A 427 -8.14 8.91 12.98
CA LEU A 427 -7.05 8.10 13.54
C LEU A 427 -7.42 7.52 14.91
N VAL A 428 -8.07 8.31 15.78
CA VAL A 428 -8.57 7.81 17.06
C VAL A 428 -9.54 6.66 16.86
N ARG A 429 -10.53 6.82 15.97
CA ARG A 429 -11.50 5.75 15.65
C ARG A 429 -10.83 4.53 15.02
N HIS A 430 -9.79 4.74 14.22
CA HIS A 430 -9.04 3.62 13.62
C HIS A 430 -8.35 2.78 14.70
N GLY A 431 -7.70 3.41 15.67
CA GLY A 431 -7.15 2.70 16.83
C GLY A 431 -8.22 2.05 17.70
N GLN A 432 -9.35 2.74 17.93
CA GLN A 432 -10.47 2.17 18.68
C GLN A 432 -11.06 0.94 17.96
N HIS A 433 -11.11 0.95 16.64
CA HIS A 433 -11.53 -0.21 15.85
C HIS A 433 -10.61 -1.43 16.09
N LEU A 434 -9.30 -1.24 16.18
CA LEU A 434 -8.37 -2.31 16.53
C LEU A 434 -8.65 -2.88 17.92
N ILE A 435 -8.97 -2.04 18.91
CA ILE A 435 -9.34 -2.50 20.26
C ILE A 435 -10.51 -3.49 20.18
N GLU A 436 -11.57 -3.12 19.46
CA GLU A 436 -12.75 -3.98 19.29
C GLU A 436 -12.43 -5.26 18.51
N VAL A 437 -11.56 -5.19 17.50
CA VAL A 437 -11.10 -6.38 16.76
C VAL A 437 -10.38 -7.34 17.71
N LEU A 438 -9.48 -6.84 18.58
CA LEU A 438 -8.74 -7.68 19.53
C LEU A 438 -9.67 -8.35 20.57
N TYR A 439 -10.69 -7.63 21.06
CA TYR A 439 -11.71 -8.24 21.93
C TYR A 439 -12.52 -9.32 21.19
N ALA A 440 -12.98 -9.01 19.96
CA ALA A 440 -13.76 -9.96 19.19
C ALA A 440 -12.94 -11.22 18.83
N CYS A 441 -11.67 -11.08 18.45
CA CYS A 441 -10.76 -12.21 18.21
C CYS A 441 -10.55 -13.07 19.46
N SER A 442 -10.55 -12.47 20.64
CA SER A 442 -10.41 -13.21 21.90
C SER A 442 -11.66 -13.99 22.29
N ALA A 443 -12.83 -13.54 21.87
CA ALA A 443 -14.11 -14.17 22.17
C ALA A 443 -14.48 -15.30 21.20
N THR A 444 -13.86 -15.31 20.01
CA THR A 444 -14.20 -16.26 18.94
C THR A 444 -13.20 -17.42 18.96
N THR A 445 -13.71 -18.64 19.18
CA THR A 445 -13.00 -19.86 18.76
C THR A 445 -13.11 -19.92 17.23
N LEU A 446 -12.26 -19.16 16.54
CA LEU A 446 -12.08 -19.37 15.10
C LEU A 446 -11.44 -20.75 14.99
N SER A 447 -12.25 -21.78 14.74
CA SER A 447 -11.80 -23.16 14.55
C SER A 447 -10.80 -23.18 13.41
N ALA A 448 -9.60 -23.66 13.73
CA ALA A 448 -8.52 -23.92 12.77
C ALA A 448 -8.96 -24.91 11.68
#